data_62951bb13e067f677ae1270f5efe6c38
#
_entry.id   62951bb13e067f677ae1270f5efe6c38
#
_cell.length_a   1.000
_cell.length_b   1.000
_cell.length_c   1.000
_cell.angle_alpha   90.00
_cell.angle_beta   90.00
_cell.angle_gamma   90.00
#
_symmetry.space_group_name_H-M   'P 1'
#
loop_
_entity.id
_entity.type
_entity.pdbx_description
1 polymer ?
#
loop_
_entity_poly.entity_id
_entity_poly.type
_entity_poly.pdbx_seq_one_letter_code
_entity_poly.pdbx_strand_id
1 'polypeptide(L)'
;IRRAYSVTSSPTQKHLEFYSIKVPDGKLTSRLKNIQPGDKIEVGSKATGTLLPKYLNPGRNLWLMATGTGIAPFISLLRLGEIFWMFKNVYVTWTVRVPRELDAYQEYIKSTHATLFTTVTQDTKYQGWHGRIQKHIERGVILPNMNTEDDRIMLCGSMAFNEDLKTILELNGFKEGNTNTPGDYVVEKAFVG
;
A
#
# COMPACT_ATOMS: atom_id res chain seq x y z
N ILE A 1 11.11 -21.78 6.30
CA ILE A 1 9.78 -21.12 6.29
C ILE A 1 9.83 -20.07 5.20
N ARG A 2 8.92 -20.15 4.22
CA ARG A 2 8.79 -19.14 3.16
C ARG A 2 7.53 -18.30 3.39
N ARG A 3 7.63 -17.00 3.12
CA ARG A 3 6.51 -16.04 3.15
C ARG A 3 6.67 -15.06 1.99
N ALA A 4 5.54 -14.62 1.44
CA ALA A 4 5.53 -13.54 0.47
C ALA A 4 5.81 -12.21 1.18
N TYR A 5 6.63 -11.38 0.55
CA TYR A 5 6.94 -10.03 0.98
C TYR A 5 6.95 -9.10 -0.23
N SER A 6 6.25 -8.00 -0.12
CA SER A 6 6.36 -6.94 -1.12
C SER A 6 7.68 -6.18 -0.90
N VAL A 7 8.38 -5.89 -1.98
CA VAL A 7 9.61 -5.10 -1.93
C VAL A 7 9.30 -3.61 -1.82
N THR A 8 10.18 -2.86 -1.14
CA THR A 8 10.16 -1.41 -1.12
C THR A 8 11.17 -0.78 -2.08
N SER A 9 12.19 -1.55 -2.47
CA SER A 9 13.15 -1.13 -3.49
C SER A 9 12.51 -1.01 -4.87
N SER A 10 12.95 -0.01 -5.64
CA SER A 10 12.61 0.11 -7.06
C SER A 10 13.31 -0.98 -7.88
N PRO A 11 12.74 -1.44 -9.01
CA PRO A 11 13.39 -2.36 -9.92
C PRO A 11 14.75 -1.89 -10.45
N THR A 12 15.03 -0.59 -10.40
CA THR A 12 16.30 0.01 -10.84
C THR A 12 17.39 -0.03 -9.76
N GLN A 13 17.06 -0.36 -8.51
CA GLN A 13 18.02 -0.47 -7.42
C GLN A 13 18.78 -1.81 -7.48
N LYS A 14 20.08 -1.77 -7.10
CA LYS A 14 20.96 -2.96 -7.12
C LYS A 14 20.73 -3.93 -5.98
N HIS A 15 19.88 -3.59 -5.03
CA HIS A 15 19.57 -4.41 -3.85
C HIS A 15 18.06 -4.49 -3.63
N LEU A 16 17.64 -5.56 -2.96
CA LEU A 16 16.26 -5.70 -2.51
C LEU A 16 16.13 -5.11 -1.11
N GLU A 17 15.07 -4.33 -0.91
CA GLU A 17 14.68 -3.77 0.38
C GLU A 17 13.28 -4.27 0.74
N PHE A 18 13.07 -4.64 1.99
CA PHE A 18 11.78 -5.10 2.49
C PHE A 18 11.42 -4.34 3.76
N TYR A 19 10.15 -3.98 3.88
CA TYR A 19 9.60 -3.39 5.09
C TYR A 19 8.79 -4.44 5.85
N SER A 20 9.17 -4.72 7.08
CA SER A 20 8.54 -5.74 7.93
C SER A 20 8.40 -5.25 9.36
N ILE A 21 7.34 -5.68 10.02
CA ILE A 21 7.16 -5.50 11.46
C ILE A 21 7.33 -6.84 12.18
N LYS A 22 7.77 -6.79 13.42
CA LYS A 22 7.80 -7.96 14.27
C LYS A 22 6.35 -8.31 14.67
N VAL A 23 5.89 -9.47 14.22
CA VAL A 23 4.62 -10.03 14.69
C VAL A 23 4.92 -10.89 15.92
N PRO A 24 4.24 -10.69 17.07
CA PRO A 24 4.34 -11.59 18.21
C PRO A 24 4.05 -13.03 17.73
N ASP A 25 4.88 -14.00 18.13
CA ASP A 25 4.77 -15.42 17.76
C ASP A 25 4.82 -15.74 16.25
N GLY A 26 5.16 -14.74 15.43
CA GLY A 26 5.32 -14.90 13.98
C GLY A 26 6.51 -15.83 13.67
N LYS A 27 6.24 -16.96 12.99
CA LYS A 27 7.26 -18.01 12.71
C LYS A 27 8.48 -17.51 11.94
N LEU A 28 8.32 -16.51 11.06
CA LEU A 28 9.41 -15.91 10.29
C LEU A 28 9.93 -14.62 10.95
N THR A 29 9.05 -13.71 11.34
CA THR A 29 9.44 -12.41 11.89
C THR A 29 10.19 -12.53 13.22
N SER A 30 9.92 -13.59 14.02
CA SER A 30 10.69 -13.92 15.23
C SER A 30 12.17 -14.23 14.93
N ARG A 31 12.48 -14.74 13.73
CA ARG A 31 13.85 -15.01 13.27
C ARG A 31 14.46 -13.77 12.64
N LEU A 32 13.72 -13.10 11.75
CA LEU A 32 14.19 -11.89 11.06
C LEU A 32 14.61 -10.77 12.01
N LYS A 33 13.95 -10.64 13.18
CA LYS A 33 14.31 -9.61 14.17
C LYS A 33 15.73 -9.71 14.70
N ASN A 34 16.40 -10.85 14.57
CA ASN A 34 17.72 -11.12 15.12
C ASN A 34 18.83 -11.10 14.06
N ILE A 35 18.49 -10.95 12.76
CA ILE A 35 19.51 -10.89 11.70
C ILE A 35 20.39 -9.66 11.85
N GLN A 36 21.65 -9.85 11.51
CA GLN A 36 22.68 -8.83 11.55
C GLN A 36 23.25 -8.60 10.15
N PRO A 37 23.87 -7.43 9.90
CA PRO A 37 24.59 -7.21 8.65
C PRO A 37 25.62 -8.33 8.41
N GLY A 38 25.56 -8.95 7.21
CA GLY A 38 26.37 -10.10 6.84
C GLY A 38 25.65 -11.44 6.93
N ASP A 39 24.52 -11.52 7.62
CA ASP A 39 23.70 -12.72 7.64
C ASP A 39 23.08 -13.00 6.25
N LYS A 40 22.94 -14.29 5.93
CA LYS A 40 22.36 -14.72 4.65
C LYS A 40 20.90 -15.09 4.82
N ILE A 41 20.06 -14.59 3.92
CA ILE A 41 18.67 -14.99 3.75
C ILE A 41 18.43 -15.48 2.33
N GLU A 42 17.57 -16.49 2.18
CA GLU A 42 17.16 -16.99 0.87
C GLU A 42 15.94 -16.19 0.40
N VAL A 43 16.04 -15.64 -0.80
CA VAL A 43 14.93 -14.98 -1.51
C VAL A 43 14.59 -15.81 -2.74
N GLY A 44 13.29 -16.04 -2.98
CA GLY A 44 12.82 -16.75 -4.17
C GLY A 44 13.17 -15.97 -5.44
N SER A 45 13.62 -16.66 -6.46
CA SER A 45 14.01 -16.05 -7.75
C SER A 45 12.81 -15.57 -8.58
N LYS A 46 11.60 -16.09 -8.32
CA LYS A 46 10.39 -15.73 -9.06
C LYS A 46 9.58 -14.70 -8.28
N ALA A 47 9.49 -13.49 -8.83
CA ALA A 47 8.55 -12.48 -8.34
C ALA A 47 7.12 -12.89 -8.71
N THR A 48 6.20 -12.70 -7.77
CA THR A 48 4.77 -12.95 -7.94
C THR A 48 4.01 -11.74 -7.39
N GLY A 49 2.76 -11.57 -7.79
CA GLY A 49 1.91 -10.48 -7.34
C GLY A 49 1.18 -9.82 -8.51
N THR A 50 0.07 -9.18 -8.17
CA THR A 50 -0.83 -8.55 -9.15
C THR A 50 -0.98 -7.05 -8.93
N LEU A 51 -0.29 -6.48 -7.94
CA LEU A 51 -0.39 -5.06 -7.61
C LEU A 51 0.51 -4.21 -8.51
N LEU A 52 0.16 -4.18 -9.79
CA LEU A 52 0.93 -3.46 -10.82
C LEU A 52 0.02 -2.49 -11.58
N PRO A 53 0.51 -1.27 -11.89
CA PRO A 53 -0.25 -0.26 -12.64
C PRO A 53 -0.76 -0.75 -14.00
N LYS A 54 -0.08 -1.69 -14.65
CA LYS A 54 -0.49 -2.26 -15.94
C LYS A 54 -1.82 -3.03 -15.91
N TYR A 55 -2.31 -3.37 -14.73
CA TYR A 55 -3.62 -4.00 -14.53
C TYR A 55 -4.74 -3.01 -14.22
N LEU A 56 -4.43 -1.71 -14.29
CA LEU A 56 -5.40 -0.62 -14.19
C LEU A 56 -5.76 -0.10 -15.58
N ASN A 57 -7.03 0.25 -15.76
CA ASN A 57 -7.48 1.05 -16.89
C ASN A 57 -6.77 2.43 -16.90
N PRO A 58 -6.69 3.14 -18.03
CA PRO A 58 -6.29 4.53 -18.02
C PRO A 58 -7.17 5.37 -17.09
N GLY A 59 -6.58 6.37 -16.43
CA GLY A 59 -7.28 7.24 -15.51
C GLY A 59 -6.47 8.50 -15.23
N ARG A 60 -7.07 9.44 -14.53
CA ARG A 60 -6.44 10.72 -14.18
C ARG A 60 -5.79 10.70 -12.80
N ASN A 61 -6.44 10.05 -11.85
CA ASN A 61 -6.05 10.01 -10.45
C ASN A 61 -5.66 8.59 -10.05
N LEU A 62 -4.55 8.44 -9.33
CA LEU A 62 -4.15 7.18 -8.73
C LEU A 62 -4.21 7.29 -7.20
N TRP A 63 -4.95 6.40 -6.58
CA TRP A 63 -5.06 6.27 -5.12
C TRP A 63 -4.34 5.01 -4.65
N LEU A 64 -3.22 5.19 -3.96
CA LEU A 64 -2.44 4.11 -3.33
C LEU A 64 -2.88 4.01 -1.87
N MET A 65 -3.70 3.01 -1.55
CA MET A 65 -4.34 2.90 -0.24
C MET A 65 -3.75 1.75 0.57
N ALA A 66 -3.12 2.07 1.70
CA ALA A 66 -2.39 1.12 2.52
C ALA A 66 -2.82 1.08 3.99
N THR A 67 -2.65 -0.11 4.61
CA THR A 67 -2.58 -0.24 6.06
C THR A 67 -1.28 -0.91 6.49
N GLY A 68 -0.65 -0.40 7.55
CA GLY A 68 0.58 -0.97 8.12
C GLY A 68 1.66 -1.20 7.08
N THR A 69 2.19 -2.42 7.00
CA THR A 69 3.24 -2.80 6.04
C THR A 69 2.78 -2.89 4.59
N GLY A 70 1.48 -2.79 4.31
CA GLY A 70 0.94 -2.68 2.96
C GLY A 70 1.40 -1.44 2.20
N ILE A 71 2.06 -0.51 2.85
CA ILE A 71 2.73 0.62 2.19
C ILE A 71 3.92 0.18 1.31
N ALA A 72 4.52 -0.99 1.58
CA ALA A 72 5.74 -1.45 0.94
C ALA A 72 5.72 -1.44 -0.60
N PRO A 73 4.73 -2.05 -1.30
CA PRO A 73 4.70 -2.04 -2.75
C PRO A 73 4.52 -0.63 -3.31
N PHE A 74 3.85 0.26 -2.58
CA PHE A 74 3.66 1.66 -3.00
C PHE A 74 4.95 2.47 -2.90
N ILE A 75 5.79 2.20 -1.89
CA ILE A 75 7.14 2.79 -1.83
C ILE A 75 7.97 2.39 -3.06
N SER A 76 7.89 1.13 -3.50
CA SER A 76 8.56 0.68 -4.72
C SER A 76 8.07 1.45 -5.97
N LEU A 77 6.76 1.62 -6.12
CA LEU A 77 6.17 2.39 -7.23
C LEU A 77 6.58 3.87 -7.20
N LEU A 78 6.54 4.50 -6.03
CA LEU A 78 6.96 5.90 -5.86
C LEU A 78 8.45 6.08 -6.19
N ARG A 79 9.31 5.12 -5.82
CA ARG A 79 10.75 5.12 -6.13
C ARG A 79 11.04 4.92 -7.61
N LEU A 80 10.23 4.09 -8.30
CA LEU A 80 10.34 3.91 -9.74
C LEU A 80 9.92 5.19 -10.50
N GLY A 81 8.87 5.86 -10.01
CA GLY A 81 8.43 7.15 -10.50
C GLY A 81 7.55 7.13 -11.75
N GLU A 82 7.42 6.00 -12.44
CA GLU A 82 6.62 5.88 -13.68
C GLU A 82 5.15 6.29 -13.49
N ILE A 83 4.58 6.05 -12.30
CA ILE A 83 3.20 6.43 -11.98
C ILE A 83 2.92 7.94 -12.10
N PHE A 84 3.94 8.80 -11.93
CA PHE A 84 3.80 10.26 -12.08
C PHE A 84 3.73 10.71 -13.55
N TRP A 85 4.09 9.84 -14.48
CA TRP A 85 3.87 10.05 -15.91
C TRP A 85 2.55 9.46 -16.40
N MET A 86 2.07 8.41 -15.72
CA MET A 86 0.82 7.72 -16.05
C MET A 86 -0.42 8.46 -15.54
N PHE A 87 -0.31 9.11 -14.38
CA PHE A 87 -1.44 9.75 -13.69
C PHE A 87 -1.13 11.21 -13.39
N LYS A 88 -2.14 12.08 -13.58
CA LYS A 88 -1.99 13.51 -13.29
C LYS A 88 -1.84 13.77 -11.79
N ASN A 89 -2.60 13.03 -10.98
CA ASN A 89 -2.58 13.16 -9.53
C ASN A 89 -2.33 11.79 -8.90
N VAL A 90 -1.41 11.73 -7.94
CA VAL A 90 -1.10 10.53 -7.15
C VAL A 90 -1.35 10.84 -5.69
N TYR A 91 -2.20 10.04 -5.08
CA TYR A 91 -2.57 10.13 -3.67
C TYR A 91 -2.13 8.87 -2.94
N VAL A 92 -1.58 9.05 -1.75
CA VAL A 92 -1.23 7.95 -0.85
C VAL A 92 -2.07 8.09 0.41
N THR A 93 -2.81 7.05 0.78
CA THR A 93 -3.42 6.95 2.10
C THR A 93 -2.73 5.87 2.91
N TRP A 94 -2.31 6.18 4.12
CA TRP A 94 -1.61 5.22 4.96
C TRP A 94 -2.19 5.22 6.37
N THR A 95 -2.90 4.14 6.70
CA THR A 95 -3.46 3.90 8.04
C THR A 95 -2.51 3.05 8.85
N VAL A 96 -2.16 3.53 10.04
CA VAL A 96 -1.29 2.82 10.99
C VAL A 96 -1.95 2.72 12.37
N ARG A 97 -1.39 1.89 13.25
CA ARG A 97 -1.88 1.77 14.63
C ARG A 97 -1.41 2.91 15.49
N VAL A 98 -0.12 3.21 15.44
CA VAL A 98 0.55 4.23 16.26
C VAL A 98 1.43 5.13 15.39
N PRO A 99 1.62 6.41 15.75
CA PRO A 99 2.32 7.40 14.93
C PRO A 99 3.73 6.99 14.52
N ARG A 100 4.49 6.33 15.39
CA ARG A 100 5.87 5.89 15.12
C ARG A 100 6.00 4.95 13.90
N GLU A 101 4.91 4.30 13.50
CA GLU A 101 4.93 3.46 12.29
C GLU A 101 5.05 4.31 11.01
N LEU A 102 4.71 5.59 11.07
CA LEU A 102 4.83 6.54 9.97
C LEU A 102 6.29 6.96 9.72
N ASP A 103 7.15 6.88 10.75
CA ASP A 103 8.55 7.34 10.71
C ASP A 103 9.36 6.64 9.60
N ALA A 104 8.94 5.42 9.22
CA ALA A 104 9.64 4.64 8.20
C ALA A 104 9.64 5.33 6.81
N TYR A 105 8.52 5.93 6.39
CA TYR A 105 8.38 6.41 5.01
C TYR A 105 7.59 7.72 4.85
N GLN A 106 7.04 8.28 5.93
CA GLN A 106 6.23 9.50 5.83
C GLN A 106 6.98 10.65 5.14
N GLU A 107 8.19 10.92 5.58
CA GLU A 107 9.01 12.01 5.02
C GLU A 107 9.45 11.70 3.58
N TYR A 108 9.74 10.43 3.28
CA TYR A 108 10.02 10.03 1.91
C TYR A 108 8.82 10.29 0.99
N ILE A 109 7.62 9.86 1.38
CA ILE A 109 6.41 10.07 0.57
C ILE A 109 6.15 11.56 0.36
N LYS A 110 6.27 12.38 1.40
CA LYS A 110 6.13 13.85 1.33
C LYS A 110 7.15 14.51 0.40
N SER A 111 8.33 13.92 0.22
CA SER A 111 9.36 14.42 -0.71
C SER A 111 9.07 14.08 -2.17
N THR A 112 8.05 13.26 -2.45
CA THR A 112 7.62 12.92 -3.80
C THR A 112 6.53 13.89 -4.31
N HIS A 113 6.06 13.68 -5.53
CA HIS A 113 4.91 14.41 -6.07
C HIS A 113 3.55 13.85 -5.64
N ALA A 114 3.51 12.89 -4.71
CA ALA A 114 2.27 12.33 -4.18
C ALA A 114 1.71 13.17 -3.03
N THR A 115 0.39 13.27 -2.95
CA THR A 115 -0.29 13.83 -1.78
C THR A 115 -0.51 12.73 -0.75
N LEU A 116 -0.02 12.91 0.47
CA LEU A 116 -0.11 11.93 1.54
C LEU A 116 -1.21 12.27 2.54
N PHE A 117 -2.04 11.27 2.84
CA PHE A 117 -3.03 11.29 3.93
C PHE A 117 -2.71 10.17 4.92
N THR A 118 -2.56 10.49 6.18
CA THR A 118 -2.26 9.51 7.22
C THR A 118 -3.37 9.46 8.26
N THR A 119 -3.71 8.25 8.73
CA THR A 119 -4.64 8.05 9.84
C THR A 119 -4.02 7.12 10.89
N VAL A 120 -4.32 7.38 12.16
CA VAL A 120 -3.86 6.59 13.30
C VAL A 120 -5.07 6.02 14.04
N THR A 121 -5.01 4.71 14.37
CA THR A 121 -6.17 4.00 14.93
C THR A 121 -6.12 3.77 16.43
N GLN A 122 -4.95 3.76 17.06
CA GLN A 122 -4.79 3.35 18.46
C GLN A 122 -4.13 4.40 19.36
N ASP A 123 -3.88 5.61 18.87
CA ASP A 123 -3.35 6.70 19.69
C ASP A 123 -4.31 7.90 19.66
N THR A 124 -5.03 8.10 20.77
CA THR A 124 -5.99 9.18 20.92
C THR A 124 -5.36 10.56 21.08
N LYS A 125 -4.04 10.65 21.31
CA LYS A 125 -3.30 11.90 21.45
C LYS A 125 -2.70 12.40 20.14
N TYR A 126 -2.77 11.59 19.09
CA TYR A 126 -2.28 11.99 17.77
C TYR A 126 -3.05 13.21 17.25
N GLN A 127 -2.31 14.23 16.77
CA GLN A 127 -2.91 15.50 16.32
C GLN A 127 -3.42 15.47 14.86
N GLY A 128 -3.27 14.34 14.16
CA GLY A 128 -3.76 14.14 12.80
C GLY A 128 -5.12 13.42 12.75
N TRP A 129 -5.40 12.80 11.63
CA TRP A 129 -6.65 12.09 11.45
C TRP A 129 -6.68 10.76 12.21
N HIS A 130 -7.81 10.50 12.85
CA HIS A 130 -8.03 9.30 13.65
C HIS A 130 -8.94 8.32 12.95
N GLY A 131 -8.72 7.04 13.28
CA GLY A 131 -9.58 5.93 12.88
C GLY A 131 -9.23 5.34 11.52
N ARG A 132 -10.13 4.50 11.03
CA ARG A 132 -9.96 3.82 9.75
C ARG A 132 -10.25 4.76 8.58
N ILE A 133 -9.52 4.60 7.48
CA ILE A 133 -9.67 5.43 6.28
C ILE A 133 -11.09 5.39 5.69
N GLN A 134 -11.81 4.27 5.83
CA GLN A 134 -13.18 4.10 5.35
C GLN A 134 -14.11 5.21 5.87
N LYS A 135 -13.96 5.62 7.14
CA LYS A 135 -14.75 6.73 7.71
C LYS A 135 -14.48 8.08 7.03
N HIS A 136 -13.27 8.27 6.53
CA HIS A 136 -12.91 9.50 5.81
C HIS A 136 -13.37 9.46 4.35
N ILE A 137 -13.52 8.27 3.76
CA ILE A 137 -14.17 8.07 2.47
C ILE A 137 -15.67 8.36 2.58
N GLU A 138 -16.36 7.78 3.57
CA GLU A 138 -17.78 8.01 3.85
C GLU A 138 -18.12 9.50 4.06
N ARG A 139 -17.18 10.25 4.64
CA ARG A 139 -17.30 11.71 4.83
C ARG A 139 -16.95 12.54 3.59
N GLY A 140 -16.55 11.89 2.49
CA GLY A 140 -16.15 12.56 1.26
C GLY A 140 -14.84 13.37 1.36
N VAL A 141 -13.98 13.08 2.36
CA VAL A 141 -12.68 13.75 2.51
C VAL A 141 -11.60 13.02 1.71
N ILE A 142 -11.68 11.70 1.65
CA ILE A 142 -10.85 10.83 0.81
C ILE A 142 -11.71 10.28 -0.31
N LEU A 143 -11.16 10.20 -1.52
CA LEU A 143 -11.92 9.83 -2.72
C LEU A 143 -13.23 10.65 -2.86
N PRO A 144 -13.17 11.99 -2.81
CA PRO A 144 -14.38 12.80 -2.93
C PRO A 144 -14.99 12.59 -4.31
N ASN A 145 -16.30 12.34 -4.35
CA ASN A 145 -17.05 12.17 -5.61
C ASN A 145 -16.47 11.06 -6.49
N MET A 146 -16.21 9.88 -5.90
CA MET A 146 -15.67 8.71 -6.61
C MET A 146 -16.16 8.63 -8.05
N ASN A 147 -15.22 8.61 -9.00
CA ASN A 147 -15.50 8.65 -10.42
C ASN A 147 -14.77 7.51 -11.15
N THR A 148 -15.54 6.57 -11.69
CA THR A 148 -15.00 5.40 -12.43
C THR A 148 -14.31 5.77 -13.76
N GLU A 149 -14.51 6.97 -14.28
CA GLU A 149 -13.78 7.45 -15.48
C GLU A 149 -12.36 7.91 -15.12
N ASP A 150 -12.19 8.59 -13.98
CA ASP A 150 -10.95 9.27 -13.62
C ASP A 150 -10.13 8.55 -12.54
N ASP A 151 -10.78 7.90 -11.56
CA ASP A 151 -10.10 7.35 -10.40
C ASP A 151 -9.63 5.90 -10.64
N ARG A 152 -8.39 5.63 -10.24
CA ARG A 152 -7.79 4.30 -10.19
C ARG A 152 -7.25 4.04 -8.81
N ILE A 153 -7.47 2.82 -8.31
CA ILE A 153 -7.17 2.51 -6.92
C ILE A 153 -6.28 1.26 -6.83
N MET A 154 -5.26 1.32 -5.98
CA MET A 154 -4.45 0.18 -5.60
C MET A 154 -4.57 -0.05 -4.10
N LEU A 155 -4.98 -1.24 -3.70
CA LEU A 155 -5.22 -1.59 -2.29
C LEU A 155 -4.17 -2.59 -1.82
N CYS A 156 -3.50 -2.27 -0.70
CA CYS A 156 -2.63 -3.21 -0.01
C CYS A 156 -2.74 -3.05 1.50
N GLY A 157 -3.33 -4.02 2.16
CA GLY A 157 -3.55 -3.95 3.60
C GLY A 157 -4.07 -5.24 4.20
N SER A 158 -4.61 -5.16 5.41
CA SER A 158 -5.24 -6.29 6.08
C SER A 158 -6.43 -6.81 5.27
N MET A 159 -6.83 -8.08 5.51
CA MET A 159 -8.00 -8.65 4.82
C MET A 159 -9.25 -7.79 5.02
N ALA A 160 -9.55 -7.43 6.28
CA ALA A 160 -10.73 -6.61 6.58
C ALA A 160 -10.68 -5.24 5.87
N PHE A 161 -9.52 -4.59 5.81
CA PHE A 161 -9.35 -3.34 5.07
C PHE A 161 -9.64 -3.52 3.58
N ASN A 162 -9.06 -4.55 2.96
CA ASN A 162 -9.26 -4.80 1.54
C ASN A 162 -10.72 -5.15 1.22
N GLU A 163 -11.37 -5.99 2.04
CA GLU A 163 -12.78 -6.39 1.88
C GLU A 163 -13.73 -5.20 2.03
N ASP A 164 -13.55 -4.38 3.06
CA ASP A 164 -14.35 -3.17 3.25
C ASP A 164 -14.23 -2.20 2.05
N LEU A 165 -13.00 -1.95 1.58
CA LEU A 165 -12.79 -1.04 0.46
C LEU A 165 -13.28 -1.63 -0.87
N LYS A 166 -13.11 -2.92 -1.11
CA LYS A 166 -13.71 -3.59 -2.28
C LYS A 166 -15.22 -3.37 -2.31
N THR A 167 -15.90 -3.62 -1.18
CA THR A 167 -17.35 -3.41 -1.08
C THR A 167 -17.73 -1.96 -1.42
N ILE A 168 -17.02 -0.98 -0.86
CA ILE A 168 -17.28 0.44 -1.15
C ILE A 168 -17.07 0.74 -2.64
N LEU A 169 -15.98 0.27 -3.25
CA LEU A 169 -15.66 0.52 -4.64
C LEU A 169 -16.68 -0.15 -5.58
N GLU A 170 -17.02 -1.40 -5.34
CA GLU A 170 -17.99 -2.15 -6.16
C GLU A 170 -19.40 -1.55 -6.11
N LEU A 171 -19.84 -1.08 -4.94
CA LEU A 171 -21.11 -0.34 -4.79
C LEU A 171 -21.11 0.99 -5.55
N ASN A 172 -19.94 1.57 -5.83
CA ASN A 172 -19.78 2.77 -6.64
C ASN A 172 -19.42 2.48 -8.11
N GLY A 173 -19.55 1.23 -8.55
CA GLY A 173 -19.42 0.82 -9.95
C GLY A 173 -17.99 0.52 -10.42
N PHE A 174 -16.98 0.55 -9.53
CA PHE A 174 -15.61 0.19 -9.85
C PHE A 174 -15.46 -1.33 -10.06
N LYS A 175 -14.59 -1.72 -11.00
CA LYS A 175 -14.32 -3.12 -11.36
C LYS A 175 -12.90 -3.52 -11.02
N GLU A 176 -12.73 -4.70 -10.40
CA GLU A 176 -11.40 -5.24 -10.08
C GLU A 176 -10.67 -5.69 -11.34
N GLY A 177 -9.43 -5.19 -11.49
CA GLY A 177 -8.51 -5.63 -12.52
C GLY A 177 -7.73 -6.88 -12.10
N ASN A 178 -7.25 -7.63 -13.08
CA ASN A 178 -6.46 -8.83 -12.88
C ASN A 178 -5.43 -9.00 -14.01
N THR A 179 -4.70 -10.11 -14.01
CA THR A 179 -3.66 -10.40 -15.02
C THR A 179 -4.16 -10.49 -16.44
N ASN A 180 -5.46 -10.75 -16.65
CA ASN A 180 -6.05 -10.96 -17.97
C ASN A 180 -6.81 -9.72 -18.46
N THR A 181 -7.40 -8.97 -17.53
CA THR A 181 -8.26 -7.83 -17.85
C THR A 181 -7.95 -6.68 -16.89
N PRO A 182 -7.51 -5.51 -17.40
CA PRO A 182 -7.38 -4.32 -16.58
C PRO A 182 -8.71 -3.89 -15.97
N GLY A 183 -8.67 -3.25 -14.81
CA GLY A 183 -9.84 -2.76 -14.10
C GLY A 183 -9.62 -1.37 -13.53
N ASP A 184 -10.56 -0.93 -12.71
CA ASP A 184 -10.50 0.39 -12.08
C ASP A 184 -9.71 0.35 -10.76
N TYR A 185 -9.62 -0.84 -10.15
CA TYR A 185 -8.79 -1.06 -8.98
C TYR A 185 -8.11 -2.44 -8.99
N VAL A 186 -7.00 -2.56 -8.26
CA VAL A 186 -6.30 -3.82 -8.00
C VAL A 186 -5.99 -3.99 -6.52
N VAL A 187 -5.92 -5.24 -6.06
CA VAL A 187 -5.77 -5.58 -4.64
C VAL A 187 -4.64 -6.57 -4.41
N GLU A 188 -3.84 -6.33 -3.39
CA GLU A 188 -2.92 -7.32 -2.83
C GLU A 188 -3.13 -7.43 -1.32
N LYS A 189 -3.13 -8.67 -0.81
CA LYS A 189 -3.22 -8.92 0.62
C LYS A 189 -1.86 -8.71 1.27
N ALA A 190 -1.73 -7.76 2.19
CA ALA A 190 -0.61 -7.73 3.10
C ALA A 190 -0.77 -8.91 4.07
N PHE A 191 0.13 -9.88 3.98
CA PHE A 191 0.08 -11.05 4.85
C PHE A 191 0.40 -10.68 6.29
N VAL A 192 -0.61 -10.74 7.13
CA VAL A 192 -0.50 -10.89 8.57
C VAL A 192 -0.70 -12.38 8.82
N GLY A 193 0.37 -13.14 8.88
CA GLY A 193 0.33 -14.57 9.15
C GLY A 193 0.96 -14.93 10.45
#